data_edf2be775c0068548657e261b0b10114
#
_entry.id   edf2be775c0068548657e261b0b10114
#
_cell.length_a   1.000
_cell.length_b   1.000
_cell.length_c   1.000
_cell.angle_alpha   90.00
_cell.angle_beta   90.00
_cell.angle_gamma   90.00
#
_symmetry.space_group_name_H-M   'P 1'
#
loop_
_entity.id
_entity.type
_entity.pdbx_description
1 polymer ?
#
loop_
_entity_poly.entity_id
_entity_poly.type
_entity_poly.pdbx_seq_one_letter_code
_entity_poly.pdbx_strand_id
1 'polypeptide(L)'
;MDLSVVVPTLNGRDRLAACLDALAAHAPDTEVIVVNGPSADGTTGMVRDRDDVDVLVEISDRTVNVARNAGIEVANGDAVALVDYDNRIGEPWLEGVREGLDRADVVTGPVRKNGSRTDGDDREAEDGDGGSDRGDDGSERRRIAGREVTYFAGGNVAFRREALRDLDGFDEYLRIGGARDASHRLARMEREVVWRSEVAVVEEPPSPTAADGGRTAREWGWKYRALAYRLAKNYGIRPTTLVRTGKHAVTDAASVARDVVRGEGTPSGWVANGRDVVAGIVAGGSDGLVARARDRTPARNPNGISTRADRAVARYDARE
;
A
#
# COMPACT_ATOMS: atom_id res chain seq x y z
N MET A 1 -13.72 2.92 20.88
CA MET A 1 -13.35 2.18 19.67
C MET A 1 -11.92 1.72 19.85
N ASP A 2 -11.70 0.43 19.93
CA ASP A 2 -10.38 -0.17 20.11
C ASP A 2 -9.66 -0.22 18.76
N LEU A 3 -8.39 0.20 18.75
CA LEU A 3 -7.59 0.30 17.52
C LEU A 3 -6.45 -0.71 17.56
N SER A 4 -6.32 -1.52 16.51
CA SER A 4 -5.13 -2.31 16.23
C SER A 4 -4.26 -1.61 15.20
N VAL A 5 -2.95 -1.54 15.43
CA VAL A 5 -1.98 -0.99 14.47
C VAL A 5 -1.15 -2.13 13.91
N VAL A 6 -1.23 -2.36 12.61
CA VAL A 6 -0.47 -3.38 11.89
C VAL A 6 0.72 -2.74 11.21
N VAL A 7 1.93 -3.22 11.52
CA VAL A 7 3.19 -2.74 10.98
C VAL A 7 3.88 -3.85 10.19
N PRO A 8 3.71 -3.88 8.84
CA PRO A 8 4.44 -4.83 8.00
C PRO A 8 5.90 -4.42 7.85
N THR A 9 6.82 -5.37 7.94
CA THR A 9 8.26 -5.12 7.80
C THR A 9 9.00 -6.23 7.06
N LEU A 10 10.11 -5.84 6.43
CA LEU A 10 11.07 -6.75 5.81
C LEU A 10 12.45 -6.08 5.77
N ASN A 11 13.43 -6.61 6.55
CA ASN A 11 14.78 -6.04 6.67
C ASN A 11 14.78 -4.55 7.04
N GLY A 12 14.00 -4.17 8.05
CA GLY A 12 13.79 -2.78 8.45
C GLY A 12 14.06 -2.49 9.92
N ARG A 13 14.96 -3.25 10.58
CA ARG A 13 15.16 -3.25 12.03
C ARG A 13 15.19 -1.87 12.68
N ASP A 14 16.07 -0.98 12.22
CA ASP A 14 16.27 0.31 12.89
C ASP A 14 15.11 1.27 12.63
N ARG A 15 14.56 1.27 11.42
CA ARG A 15 13.38 2.09 11.07
C ARG A 15 12.13 1.59 11.79
N LEU A 16 11.97 0.26 11.86
CA LEU A 16 10.88 -0.34 12.64
C LEU A 16 10.99 0.02 14.12
N ALA A 17 12.18 -0.04 14.72
CA ALA A 17 12.36 0.35 16.11
C ALA A 17 11.87 1.79 16.36
N ALA A 18 12.26 2.72 15.49
CA ALA A 18 11.82 4.11 15.58
C ALA A 18 10.32 4.31 15.30
N CYS A 19 9.70 3.49 14.44
CA CYS A 19 8.26 3.46 14.23
C CYS A 19 7.54 3.01 15.51
N LEU A 20 8.00 1.93 16.14
CA LEU A 20 7.44 1.40 17.38
C LEU A 20 7.60 2.40 18.54
N ASP A 21 8.75 3.07 18.66
CA ASP A 21 8.96 4.12 19.66
C ASP A 21 7.95 5.27 19.49
N ALA A 22 7.64 5.66 18.25
CA ALA A 22 6.63 6.67 17.96
C ALA A 22 5.21 6.18 18.29
N LEU A 23 4.88 4.92 18.03
CA LEU A 23 3.61 4.31 18.41
C LEU A 23 3.45 4.28 19.92
N ALA A 24 4.46 3.82 20.67
CA ALA A 24 4.45 3.79 22.13
C ALA A 24 4.27 5.20 22.74
N ALA A 25 4.87 6.22 22.12
CA ALA A 25 4.79 7.60 22.61
C ALA A 25 3.45 8.28 22.31
N HIS A 26 2.85 8.03 21.14
CA HIS A 26 1.71 8.79 20.62
C HIS A 26 0.41 7.99 20.47
N ALA A 27 0.46 6.66 20.64
CA ALA A 27 -0.69 5.77 20.60
C ALA A 27 -0.56 4.61 21.61
N PRO A 28 -0.31 4.91 22.92
CA PRO A 28 0.04 3.88 23.93
C PRO A 28 -1.08 2.87 24.22
N ASP A 29 -2.34 3.23 23.98
CA ASP A 29 -3.51 2.39 24.26
C ASP A 29 -3.99 1.62 23.00
N THR A 30 -3.10 1.35 22.05
CA THR A 30 -3.45 0.61 20.84
C THR A 30 -2.77 -0.76 20.83
N GLU A 31 -3.46 -1.75 20.28
CA GLU A 31 -2.87 -3.06 20.00
C GLU A 31 -1.84 -2.94 18.87
N VAL A 32 -0.60 -3.31 19.13
CA VAL A 32 0.50 -3.24 18.13
C VAL A 32 0.84 -4.63 17.60
N ILE A 33 0.70 -4.80 16.29
CA ILE A 33 0.93 -6.06 15.60
C ILE A 33 2.04 -5.85 14.56
N VAL A 34 3.18 -6.47 14.77
CA VAL A 34 4.28 -6.49 13.80
C VAL A 34 4.17 -7.74 12.92
N VAL A 35 4.20 -7.55 11.61
CA VAL A 35 4.27 -8.67 10.67
C VAL A 35 5.61 -8.65 9.96
N ASN A 36 6.47 -9.59 10.30
CA ASN A 36 7.83 -9.66 9.76
C ASN A 36 7.94 -10.69 8.64
N GLY A 37 8.37 -10.25 7.46
CA GLY A 37 8.78 -11.12 6.37
C GLY A 37 10.11 -11.83 6.67
N PRO A 38 10.69 -12.58 5.70
CA PRO A 38 11.93 -13.31 5.90
C PRO A 38 13.15 -12.37 6.01
N SER A 39 13.25 -11.68 7.17
CA SER A 39 14.30 -10.71 7.48
C SER A 39 15.57 -11.41 7.95
N ALA A 40 16.74 -10.86 7.56
CA ALA A 40 18.06 -11.35 7.92
C ALA A 40 18.90 -10.35 8.75
N ASP A 41 18.31 -9.22 9.15
CA ASP A 41 18.96 -8.10 9.84
C ASP A 41 18.75 -8.08 11.37
N GLY A 42 18.18 -9.16 11.92
CA GLY A 42 17.87 -9.27 13.35
C GLY A 42 16.56 -8.60 13.76
N THR A 43 15.69 -8.24 12.81
CA THR A 43 14.37 -7.65 13.09
C THR A 43 13.55 -8.50 14.06
N THR A 44 13.43 -9.83 13.84
CA THR A 44 12.68 -10.75 14.73
C THR A 44 13.14 -10.66 16.19
N GLY A 45 14.46 -10.72 16.42
CA GLY A 45 15.02 -10.63 17.78
C GLY A 45 14.69 -9.30 18.45
N MET A 46 14.90 -8.20 17.73
CA MET A 46 14.58 -6.85 18.23
C MET A 46 13.10 -6.72 18.63
N VAL A 47 12.18 -7.22 17.83
CA VAL A 47 10.74 -7.13 18.13
C VAL A 47 10.37 -8.01 19.34
N ARG A 48 10.95 -9.21 19.46
CA ARG A 48 10.67 -10.11 20.58
C ARG A 48 11.18 -9.60 21.94
N ASP A 49 12.17 -8.72 21.92
CA ASP A 49 12.73 -8.10 23.14
C ASP A 49 11.96 -6.84 23.57
N ARG A 50 10.82 -6.50 22.90
CA ARG A 50 9.99 -5.32 23.20
C ARG A 50 8.71 -5.70 23.94
N ASP A 51 8.39 -4.93 24.96
CA ASP A 51 7.16 -5.08 25.77
C ASP A 51 5.97 -4.27 25.21
N ASP A 52 6.20 -3.42 24.20
CA ASP A 52 5.21 -2.57 23.54
C ASP A 52 4.69 -3.14 22.22
N VAL A 53 4.96 -4.42 21.95
CA VAL A 53 4.43 -5.16 20.80
C VAL A 53 3.56 -6.31 21.32
N ASP A 54 2.27 -6.27 21.03
CA ASP A 54 1.32 -7.30 21.47
C ASP A 54 1.45 -8.61 20.67
N VAL A 55 1.66 -8.51 19.36
CA VAL A 55 1.74 -9.67 18.49
C VAL A 55 2.86 -9.52 17.48
N LEU A 56 3.73 -10.52 17.40
CA LEU A 56 4.64 -10.70 16.27
C LEU A 56 4.19 -11.89 15.43
N VAL A 57 3.91 -11.63 14.16
CA VAL A 57 3.63 -12.65 13.14
C VAL A 57 4.82 -12.75 12.19
N GLU A 58 5.37 -13.93 12.02
CA GLU A 58 6.39 -14.20 11.00
C GLU A 58 5.75 -14.88 9.79
N ILE A 59 6.07 -14.38 8.60
CA ILE A 59 5.60 -14.93 7.34
C ILE A 59 6.77 -15.32 6.43
N SER A 60 6.58 -16.29 5.55
CA SER A 60 7.59 -16.67 4.55
C SER A 60 7.53 -15.84 3.27
N ASP A 61 6.46 -15.08 3.08
CA ASP A 61 6.23 -14.24 1.90
C ASP A 61 6.95 -12.89 2.02
N ARG A 62 7.31 -12.30 0.88
CA ARG A 62 7.98 -10.99 0.81
C ARG A 62 7.04 -9.88 0.33
N THR A 63 5.76 -10.19 0.16
CA THR A 63 4.77 -9.26 -0.40
C THR A 63 4.08 -8.49 0.72
N VAL A 64 4.12 -7.16 0.66
CA VAL A 64 3.51 -6.30 1.69
C VAL A 64 2.02 -6.55 1.89
N ASN A 65 1.28 -6.92 0.84
CA ASN A 65 -0.16 -7.21 0.96
C ASN A 65 -0.42 -8.51 1.73
N VAL A 66 0.45 -9.53 1.60
CA VAL A 66 0.39 -10.74 2.44
C VAL A 66 0.66 -10.38 3.90
N ALA A 67 1.66 -9.54 4.17
CA ALA A 67 1.96 -9.08 5.51
C ALA A 67 0.79 -8.28 6.13
N ARG A 68 0.20 -7.36 5.36
CA ARG A 68 -0.99 -6.61 5.81
C ARG A 68 -2.15 -7.54 6.14
N ASN A 69 -2.46 -8.49 5.27
CA ASN A 69 -3.53 -9.46 5.49
C ASN A 69 -3.26 -10.32 6.73
N ALA A 70 -2.03 -10.82 6.92
CA ALA A 70 -1.66 -11.60 8.10
C ALA A 70 -1.84 -10.81 9.42
N GLY A 71 -1.52 -9.52 9.42
CA GLY A 71 -1.77 -8.65 10.57
C GLY A 71 -3.26 -8.38 10.81
N ILE A 72 -4.03 -8.15 9.75
CA ILE A 72 -5.49 -7.94 9.83
C ILE A 72 -6.20 -9.18 10.40
N GLU A 73 -5.73 -10.40 10.08
CA GLU A 73 -6.31 -11.65 10.60
C GLU A 73 -6.19 -11.79 12.12
N VAL A 74 -5.11 -11.30 12.71
CA VAL A 74 -4.84 -11.42 14.16
C VAL A 74 -5.23 -10.20 14.97
N ALA A 75 -5.60 -9.12 14.31
CA ALA A 75 -6.04 -7.88 14.95
C ALA A 75 -7.37 -8.06 15.69
N ASN A 76 -7.50 -7.51 16.91
CA ASN A 76 -8.70 -7.61 17.74
C ASN A 76 -9.53 -6.32 17.79
N GLY A 77 -8.95 -5.15 17.53
CA GLY A 77 -9.62 -3.85 17.62
C GLY A 77 -10.84 -3.70 16.71
N ASP A 78 -11.75 -2.80 17.04
CA ASP A 78 -12.91 -2.42 16.20
C ASP A 78 -12.51 -1.74 14.90
N ALA A 79 -11.30 -1.18 14.92
CA ALA A 79 -10.64 -0.57 13.76
C ALA A 79 -9.21 -1.09 13.62
N VAL A 80 -8.70 -1.05 12.39
CA VAL A 80 -7.34 -1.48 12.06
C VAL A 80 -6.64 -0.38 11.28
N ALA A 81 -5.52 0.11 11.80
CA ALA A 81 -4.61 1.00 11.09
C ALA A 81 -3.45 0.22 10.49
N LEU A 82 -3.00 0.63 9.31
CA LEU A 82 -1.79 0.15 8.65
C LEU A 82 -0.77 1.28 8.66
N VAL A 83 0.38 1.03 9.27
CA VAL A 83 1.50 1.97 9.34
C VAL A 83 2.73 1.27 8.78
N ASP A 84 3.34 1.79 7.73
CA ASP A 84 4.57 1.20 7.20
C ASP A 84 5.73 1.40 8.20
N TYR A 85 6.61 0.42 8.31
CA TYR A 85 7.68 0.34 9.31
C TYR A 85 8.69 1.53 9.28
N ASP A 86 8.69 2.31 8.22
CA ASP A 86 9.52 3.50 8.03
C ASP A 86 8.74 4.81 8.25
N ASN A 87 7.50 4.73 8.69
CA ASN A 87 6.67 5.87 9.05
C ASN A 87 6.70 6.11 10.56
N ARG A 88 6.70 7.38 10.96
CA ARG A 88 6.55 7.83 12.35
C ARG A 88 5.28 8.63 12.48
N ILE A 89 4.42 8.23 13.41
CA ILE A 89 3.23 9.01 13.79
C ILE A 89 3.63 10.14 14.75
N GLY A 90 2.78 11.17 14.86
CA GLY A 90 2.91 12.24 15.84
C GLY A 90 1.68 12.34 16.72
N GLU A 91 1.71 13.26 17.70
CA GLU A 91 0.66 13.44 18.73
C GLU A 91 -0.78 13.49 18.19
N PRO A 92 -1.11 14.25 17.10
CA PRO A 92 -2.50 14.34 16.65
C PRO A 92 -2.99 13.11 15.88
N TRP A 93 -2.12 12.14 15.57
CA TRP A 93 -2.45 11.04 14.66
C TRP A 93 -3.59 10.15 15.19
N LEU A 94 -3.51 9.71 16.45
CA LEU A 94 -4.49 8.80 17.03
C LEU A 94 -5.88 9.44 17.14
N GLU A 95 -5.95 10.70 17.56
CA GLU A 95 -7.21 11.44 17.63
C GLU A 95 -7.77 11.67 16.23
N GLY A 96 -6.94 12.08 15.28
CA GLY A 96 -7.32 12.23 13.88
C GLY A 96 -7.88 10.94 13.28
N VAL A 97 -7.30 9.78 13.61
CA VAL A 97 -7.82 8.46 13.20
C VAL A 97 -9.21 8.22 13.82
N ARG A 98 -9.37 8.41 15.12
CA ARG A 98 -10.64 8.19 15.82
C ARG A 98 -11.75 9.09 15.27
N GLU A 99 -11.51 10.39 15.18
CA GLU A 99 -12.48 11.33 14.61
C GLU A 99 -12.80 11.07 13.13
N GLY A 100 -11.81 10.64 12.35
CA GLY A 100 -12.03 10.29 10.96
C GLY A 100 -12.93 9.07 10.82
N LEU A 101 -12.68 8.03 11.62
CA LEU A 101 -13.49 6.81 11.62
C LEU A 101 -14.87 6.99 12.26
N ASP A 102 -15.10 8.02 13.07
CA ASP A 102 -16.45 8.35 13.54
C ASP A 102 -17.36 8.84 12.41
N ARG A 103 -16.77 9.36 11.33
CA ARG A 103 -17.48 9.97 10.20
C ARG A 103 -17.48 9.12 8.94
N ALA A 104 -16.47 8.25 8.76
CA ALA A 104 -16.28 7.48 7.54
C ALA A 104 -15.81 6.06 7.83
N ASP A 105 -15.82 5.22 6.80
CA ASP A 105 -15.37 3.83 6.87
C ASP A 105 -13.83 3.71 6.90
N VAL A 106 -13.15 4.68 6.26
CA VAL A 106 -11.70 4.69 6.08
C VAL A 106 -11.17 6.11 6.26
N VAL A 107 -10.06 6.24 6.97
CA VAL A 107 -9.34 7.52 7.13
C VAL A 107 -7.88 7.36 6.73
N THR A 108 -7.35 8.38 6.06
CA THR A 108 -5.95 8.49 5.67
C THR A 108 -5.47 9.94 5.83
N GLY A 109 -4.19 10.18 5.69
CA GLY A 109 -3.61 11.51 5.77
C GLY A 109 -2.27 11.61 5.04
N PRO A 110 -1.59 12.75 5.16
CA PRO A 110 -0.34 12.99 4.45
C PRO A 110 0.78 12.09 4.95
N VAL A 111 1.64 11.69 4.01
CA VAL A 111 2.93 11.08 4.31
C VAL A 111 4.00 12.08 3.91
N ARG A 112 4.72 12.63 4.88
CA ARG A 112 5.73 13.66 4.69
C ARG A 112 7.12 13.02 4.69
N LYS A 113 7.98 13.42 3.76
CA LYS A 113 9.38 12.97 3.77
C LYS A 113 10.18 13.78 4.78
N ASN A 114 10.98 13.11 5.60
CA ASN A 114 11.87 13.79 6.53
C ASN A 114 12.90 14.65 5.76
N GLY A 115 12.98 15.94 6.08
CA GLY A 115 13.91 16.89 5.43
C GLY A 115 13.36 17.60 4.19
N SER A 116 12.17 17.33 3.71
CA SER A 116 11.54 18.11 2.65
C SER A 116 10.86 19.36 3.22
N ARG A 117 11.27 20.52 2.74
CA ARG A 117 10.71 21.84 3.14
C ARG A 117 9.45 22.23 2.39
N THR A 118 8.98 21.39 1.51
CA THR A 118 7.80 21.66 0.68
C THR A 118 6.70 20.65 0.97
N ASP A 119 5.50 21.15 1.24
CA ASP A 119 4.23 20.40 1.23
C ASP A 119 3.88 19.85 -0.17
N GLY A 120 4.85 19.61 -0.99
CA GLY A 120 4.78 19.12 -2.36
C GLY A 120 5.37 17.72 -2.43
N ASP A 121 4.47 16.80 -2.38
CA ASP A 121 4.55 15.42 -2.81
C ASP A 121 5.54 15.14 -3.96
N ASP A 122 6.75 14.70 -3.60
CA ASP A 122 7.68 14.03 -4.50
C ASP A 122 7.55 12.49 -4.38
N ARG A 123 6.43 11.98 -3.86
CA ARG A 123 6.04 10.65 -4.27
C ARG A 123 5.71 10.78 -5.75
N GLU A 124 6.69 10.51 -6.60
CA GLU A 124 6.39 9.98 -7.92
C GLU A 124 5.33 8.93 -7.65
N ALA A 125 4.08 9.26 -8.04
CA ALA A 125 2.99 8.32 -7.93
C ALA A 125 3.56 7.01 -8.46
N GLU A 126 3.58 5.94 -7.65
CA GLU A 126 4.11 4.63 -8.04
C GLU A 126 3.52 4.19 -9.39
N ASP A 127 2.55 4.92 -9.86
CA ASP A 127 1.84 4.81 -11.12
C ASP A 127 1.88 6.13 -11.90
N GLY A 128 2.95 6.74 -12.24
CA GLY A 128 3.14 7.77 -13.28
C GLY A 128 1.90 8.45 -13.93
N ASP A 129 0.84 8.66 -13.16
CA ASP A 129 -0.41 9.22 -13.66
C ASP A 129 -0.42 10.75 -13.50
N GLY A 130 0.21 11.41 -14.44
CA GLY A 130 0.21 12.87 -14.53
C GLY A 130 -1.22 13.44 -14.56
N GLY A 131 -1.60 14.11 -13.49
CA GLY A 131 -2.88 14.79 -13.35
C GLY A 131 -3.73 14.22 -12.22
N SER A 132 -3.25 14.27 -10.97
CA SER A 132 -4.09 14.14 -9.80
C SER A 132 -4.87 15.42 -9.60
N ASP A 133 -6.17 15.31 -9.56
CA ASP A 133 -7.03 16.37 -9.04
C ASP A 133 -6.91 16.26 -7.50
N ARG A 134 -6.10 17.13 -6.91
CA ARG A 134 -6.06 17.26 -5.45
C ARG A 134 -7.27 18.05 -5.04
N GLY A 135 -8.12 17.45 -4.21
CA GLY A 135 -9.18 18.18 -3.54
C GLY A 135 -8.60 19.29 -2.65
N ASP A 136 -9.40 20.29 -2.34
CA ASP A 136 -9.04 21.40 -1.42
C ASP A 136 -8.61 20.88 -0.03
N ASP A 137 -8.99 19.64 0.31
CA ASP A 137 -8.66 18.91 1.54
C ASP A 137 -7.30 18.15 1.48
N GLY A 138 -6.59 18.21 0.33
CA GLY A 138 -5.34 17.50 0.11
C GLY A 138 -5.50 16.05 -0.36
N SER A 139 -6.74 15.53 -0.46
CA SER A 139 -7.00 14.17 -0.93
C SER A 139 -6.71 14.02 -2.42
N GLU A 140 -6.18 12.86 -2.81
CA GLU A 140 -6.07 12.49 -4.22
C GLU A 140 -7.39 11.83 -4.67
N ARG A 141 -8.14 12.50 -5.53
CA ARG A 141 -9.40 11.98 -6.11
C ARG A 141 -9.31 11.88 -7.62
N ARG A 142 -9.97 10.86 -8.17
CA ARG A 142 -10.04 10.69 -9.62
C ARG A 142 -11.36 10.08 -10.05
N ARG A 143 -11.87 10.53 -11.20
CA ARG A 143 -13.01 9.89 -11.83
C ARG A 143 -12.57 8.84 -12.83
N ILE A 144 -12.89 7.55 -12.56
CA ILE A 144 -12.51 6.41 -13.39
C ILE A 144 -13.76 5.63 -13.79
N ALA A 145 -14.01 5.53 -15.09
CA ALA A 145 -15.18 4.87 -15.64
C ALA A 145 -16.53 5.35 -15.05
N GLY A 146 -16.61 6.65 -14.74
CA GLY A 146 -17.80 7.30 -14.18
C GLY A 146 -17.90 7.27 -12.66
N ARG A 147 -16.99 6.58 -11.95
CA ARG A 147 -16.95 6.50 -10.49
C ARG A 147 -15.83 7.38 -9.93
N GLU A 148 -16.13 8.11 -8.87
CA GLU A 148 -15.13 8.82 -8.09
C GLU A 148 -14.38 7.83 -7.20
N VAL A 149 -13.05 7.93 -7.16
CA VAL A 149 -12.16 7.09 -6.36
C VAL A 149 -11.28 8.02 -5.55
N THR A 150 -11.37 7.94 -4.23
CA THR A 150 -10.45 8.59 -3.30
C THR A 150 -9.33 7.61 -2.96
N TYR A 151 -8.09 8.03 -3.22
CA TYR A 151 -6.93 7.19 -2.97
C TYR A 151 -6.34 7.42 -1.59
N PHE A 152 -5.71 6.40 -1.04
CA PHE A 152 -5.00 6.45 0.23
C PHE A 152 -3.59 5.86 0.12
N ALA A 153 -2.70 6.27 1.01
CA ALA A 153 -1.38 5.68 1.18
C ALA A 153 -1.49 4.38 1.97
N GLY A 154 -0.99 3.25 1.42
CA GLY A 154 -1.13 1.94 2.06
C GLY A 154 -0.41 1.79 3.39
N GLY A 155 0.55 2.66 3.69
CA GLY A 155 1.28 2.69 4.96
C GLY A 155 0.87 3.83 5.88
N ASN A 156 -0.28 4.48 5.62
CA ASN A 156 -0.89 5.46 6.52
C ASN A 156 -2.40 5.52 6.28
N VAL A 157 -3.12 4.51 6.75
CA VAL A 157 -4.57 4.39 6.57
C VAL A 157 -5.16 3.58 7.71
N ALA A 158 -6.33 3.97 8.18
CA ALA A 158 -7.10 3.19 9.15
C ALA A 158 -8.50 2.89 8.60
N PHE A 159 -9.03 1.74 8.97
CA PHE A 159 -10.29 1.19 8.52
C PHE A 159 -11.16 0.80 9.70
N ARG A 160 -12.46 0.99 9.60
CA ARG A 160 -13.40 0.23 10.41
C ARG A 160 -13.27 -1.26 10.07
N ARG A 161 -13.32 -2.13 11.05
CA ARG A 161 -13.20 -3.59 10.84
C ARG A 161 -14.23 -4.11 9.83
N GLU A 162 -15.45 -3.57 9.86
CA GLU A 162 -16.49 -3.93 8.90
C GLU A 162 -16.07 -3.66 7.47
N ALA A 163 -15.49 -2.47 7.21
CA ALA A 163 -15.01 -2.12 5.87
C ALA A 163 -13.89 -3.06 5.38
N LEU A 164 -12.98 -3.48 6.27
CA LEU A 164 -11.94 -4.46 5.94
C LEU A 164 -12.51 -5.87 5.66
N ARG A 165 -13.56 -6.28 6.40
CA ARG A 165 -14.25 -7.55 6.14
C ARG A 165 -14.92 -7.54 4.78
N ASP A 166 -15.67 -6.47 4.47
CA ASP A 166 -16.32 -6.31 3.17
C ASP A 166 -15.31 -6.24 2.02
N LEU A 167 -14.16 -5.61 2.27
CA LEU A 167 -13.06 -5.50 1.33
C LEU A 167 -12.36 -6.86 1.10
N ASP A 168 -12.47 -7.79 2.04
CA ASP A 168 -11.70 -9.03 2.10
C ASP A 168 -10.18 -8.78 2.06
N GLY A 169 -9.74 -7.70 2.73
CA GLY A 169 -8.35 -7.29 2.81
C GLY A 169 -7.74 -6.84 1.47
N PHE A 170 -6.43 -7.02 1.34
CA PHE A 170 -5.64 -6.62 0.17
C PHE A 170 -5.50 -7.79 -0.80
N ASP A 171 -5.41 -7.47 -2.10
CA ASP A 171 -5.18 -8.47 -3.16
C ASP A 171 -3.71 -8.93 -3.15
N GLU A 172 -3.47 -10.18 -2.75
CA GLU A 172 -2.13 -10.75 -2.61
C GLU A 172 -1.42 -11.05 -3.94
N TYR A 173 -2.15 -11.04 -5.04
CA TYR A 173 -1.53 -11.09 -6.37
C TYR A 173 -0.66 -9.86 -6.64
N LEU A 174 -1.00 -8.71 -6.06
CA LEU A 174 -0.34 -7.44 -6.32
C LEU A 174 0.91 -7.27 -5.44
N ARG A 175 2.09 -7.20 -6.05
CA ARG A 175 3.33 -6.81 -5.36
C ARG A 175 3.40 -5.30 -5.11
N ILE A 176 2.80 -4.51 -6.01
CA ILE A 176 2.70 -3.05 -5.94
C ILE A 176 1.28 -2.61 -6.25
N GLY A 177 0.87 -1.43 -5.79
CA GLY A 177 -0.44 -0.85 -6.10
C GLY A 177 -1.61 -1.51 -5.39
N GLY A 178 -1.39 -2.25 -4.28
CA GLY A 178 -2.46 -2.87 -3.48
C GLY A 178 -3.42 -1.84 -2.88
N ALA A 179 -2.91 -0.72 -2.37
CA ALA A 179 -3.73 0.38 -1.85
C ALA A 179 -4.60 1.01 -2.95
N ARG A 180 -4.04 1.20 -4.14
CA ARG A 180 -4.79 1.69 -5.31
C ARG A 180 -5.92 0.73 -5.71
N ASP A 181 -5.66 -0.60 -5.67
CA ASP A 181 -6.69 -1.60 -5.92
C ASP A 181 -7.80 -1.56 -4.86
N ALA A 182 -7.41 -1.50 -3.60
CA ALA A 182 -8.35 -1.38 -2.48
C ALA A 182 -9.22 -0.11 -2.61
N SER A 183 -8.63 1.04 -2.99
CA SER A 183 -9.38 2.28 -3.23
C SER A 183 -10.46 2.12 -4.32
N HIS A 184 -10.15 1.43 -5.43
CA HIS A 184 -11.14 1.14 -6.47
C HIS A 184 -12.28 0.24 -5.97
N ARG A 185 -11.96 -0.71 -5.09
CA ARG A 185 -12.94 -1.64 -4.51
C ARG A 185 -13.82 -0.95 -3.47
N LEU A 186 -13.25 -0.10 -2.59
CA LEU A 186 -13.99 0.74 -1.65
C LEU A 186 -14.97 1.65 -2.37
N ALA A 187 -14.52 2.37 -3.39
CA ALA A 187 -15.37 3.23 -4.20
C ALA A 187 -16.50 2.45 -4.91
N ARG A 188 -16.28 1.16 -5.24
CA ARG A 188 -17.32 0.29 -5.81
C ARG A 188 -18.36 -0.12 -4.78
N MET A 189 -17.94 -0.32 -3.53
CA MET A 189 -18.80 -0.68 -2.40
C MET A 189 -19.46 0.55 -1.75
N GLU A 190 -19.20 1.76 -2.32
CA GLU A 190 -19.69 3.04 -1.79
C GLU A 190 -19.23 3.29 -0.35
N ARG A 191 -18.07 2.74 0.03
CA ARG A 191 -17.44 2.99 1.32
C ARG A 191 -16.71 4.33 1.30
N GLU A 192 -16.95 5.14 2.33
CA GLU A 192 -16.41 6.49 2.41
C GLU A 192 -14.95 6.49 2.88
N VAL A 193 -14.11 7.24 2.15
CA VAL A 193 -12.70 7.47 2.49
C VAL A 193 -12.50 8.96 2.74
N VAL A 194 -12.09 9.32 3.96
CA VAL A 194 -11.79 10.71 4.31
C VAL A 194 -10.29 10.92 4.46
N TRP A 195 -9.85 12.11 4.09
CA TRP A 195 -8.48 12.56 4.27
C TRP A 195 -8.43 13.58 5.42
N ARG A 196 -7.48 13.40 6.34
CA ARG A 196 -7.30 14.24 7.50
C ARG A 196 -5.84 14.67 7.63
N SER A 197 -5.60 15.98 7.78
CA SER A 197 -4.26 16.54 7.97
C SER A 197 -3.60 16.07 9.28
N GLU A 198 -4.40 15.78 10.28
CA GLU A 198 -4.00 15.29 11.60
C GLU A 198 -3.44 13.87 11.53
N VAL A 199 -3.92 13.06 10.58
CA VAL A 199 -3.42 11.70 10.32
C VAL A 199 -2.13 11.75 9.50
N ALA A 200 -1.21 12.62 9.88
CA ALA A 200 0.08 12.79 9.22
C ALA A 200 1.12 11.82 9.77
N VAL A 201 1.93 11.25 8.88
CA VAL A 201 3.14 10.50 9.25
C VAL A 201 4.37 11.10 8.58
N VAL A 202 5.53 10.88 9.19
CA VAL A 202 6.82 11.28 8.63
C VAL A 202 7.58 10.03 8.18
N GLU A 203 7.87 9.93 6.89
CA GLU A 203 8.66 8.84 6.31
C GLU A 203 10.14 9.07 6.56
N GLU A 204 10.82 8.09 7.17
CA GLU A 204 12.26 8.10 7.32
C GLU A 204 12.95 7.71 6.00
N PRO A 205 13.98 8.45 5.61
CA PRO A 205 14.73 8.12 4.41
C PRO A 205 15.36 6.73 4.53
N PRO A 206 15.57 6.02 3.40
CA PRO A 206 16.26 4.74 3.42
C PRO A 206 17.68 4.92 3.99
N SER A 207 18.07 3.99 4.88
CA SER A 207 19.44 3.99 5.40
C SER A 207 20.44 3.71 4.26
N PRO A 208 21.57 4.43 4.19
CA PRO A 208 22.59 4.18 3.17
C PRO A 208 23.15 2.74 3.20
N THR A 209 23.01 2.06 4.33
CA THR A 209 23.47 0.69 4.56
C THR A 209 22.37 -0.35 4.37
N ALA A 210 21.12 0.06 4.23
CA ALA A 210 20.05 -0.87 3.91
C ALA A 210 20.30 -1.40 2.51
N ALA A 211 20.67 -2.67 2.40
CA ALA A 211 20.53 -3.40 1.17
C ALA A 211 19.03 -3.47 0.87
N ASP A 212 18.50 -2.41 0.27
CA ASP A 212 17.17 -2.38 -0.29
C ASP A 212 17.12 -3.51 -1.29
N GLY A 213 16.52 -4.62 -0.91
CA GLY A 213 16.53 -5.86 -1.68
C GLY A 213 15.99 -5.65 -3.09
N GLY A 214 16.79 -5.02 -3.97
CA GLY A 214 16.55 -4.94 -5.40
C GLY A 214 15.57 -3.85 -5.87
N ARG A 215 15.20 -2.85 -5.06
CA ARG A 215 14.34 -1.73 -5.50
C ARG A 215 14.97 -0.77 -6.53
N THR A 216 16.23 -0.96 -6.86
CA THR A 216 17.01 -0.07 -7.76
C THR A 216 16.76 -0.28 -9.25
N ALA A 217 16.17 -1.39 -9.67
CA ALA A 217 15.69 -1.55 -11.03
C ALA A 217 14.19 -1.32 -11.08
N ARG A 218 13.73 -0.26 -11.77
CA ARG A 218 12.31 -0.07 -12.08
C ARG A 218 11.84 -1.32 -12.83
N GLU A 219 11.12 -2.19 -12.15
CA GLU A 219 10.49 -3.36 -12.76
C GLU A 219 9.27 -2.92 -13.59
N TRP A 220 9.54 -2.32 -14.75
CA TRP A 220 8.52 -1.81 -15.67
C TRP A 220 7.43 -2.86 -15.97
N GLY A 221 7.84 -4.11 -16.15
CA GLY A 221 6.93 -5.22 -16.39
C GLY A 221 5.90 -5.37 -15.26
N TRP A 222 6.34 -5.31 -13.99
CA TRP A 222 5.43 -5.41 -12.85
C TRP A 222 4.56 -4.18 -12.65
N LYS A 223 5.09 -2.98 -12.87
CA LYS A 223 4.30 -1.73 -12.82
C LYS A 223 3.10 -1.81 -13.75
N TYR A 224 3.34 -2.15 -15.01
CA TYR A 224 2.28 -2.22 -16.01
C TYR A 224 1.39 -3.45 -15.86
N ARG A 225 1.92 -4.56 -15.36
CA ARG A 225 1.13 -5.74 -15.01
C ARG A 225 0.13 -5.42 -13.88
N ALA A 226 0.59 -4.76 -12.83
CA ALA A 226 -0.27 -4.34 -11.72
C ALA A 226 -1.35 -3.33 -12.16
N LEU A 227 -0.98 -2.34 -12.99
CA LEU A 227 -1.92 -1.36 -13.53
C LEU A 227 -2.99 -2.02 -14.38
N ALA A 228 -2.60 -2.83 -15.38
CA ALA A 228 -3.51 -3.52 -16.27
C ALA A 228 -4.42 -4.50 -15.52
N TYR A 229 -3.85 -5.27 -14.57
CA TYR A 229 -4.60 -6.16 -13.70
C TYR A 229 -5.69 -5.41 -12.92
N ARG A 230 -5.32 -4.35 -12.21
CA ARG A 230 -6.25 -3.53 -11.42
C ARG A 230 -7.40 -3.00 -12.26
N LEU A 231 -7.09 -2.41 -13.40
CA LEU A 231 -8.10 -1.82 -14.28
C LEU A 231 -9.02 -2.89 -14.88
N ALA A 232 -8.46 -4.00 -15.38
CA ALA A 232 -9.23 -5.09 -15.95
C ALA A 232 -10.11 -5.77 -14.89
N LYS A 233 -9.58 -6.03 -13.68
CA LYS A 233 -10.32 -6.60 -12.58
C LYS A 233 -11.48 -5.72 -12.14
N ASN A 234 -11.24 -4.44 -11.90
CA ASN A 234 -12.25 -3.54 -11.35
C ASN A 234 -13.26 -3.04 -12.39
N TYR A 235 -12.82 -2.77 -13.61
CA TYR A 235 -13.66 -2.12 -14.62
C TYR A 235 -13.94 -2.97 -15.86
N GLY A 236 -13.19 -4.05 -16.07
CA GLY A 236 -13.24 -4.85 -17.30
C GLY A 236 -12.55 -4.13 -18.46
N ILE A 237 -12.71 -4.66 -19.67
CA ILE A 237 -12.20 -4.02 -20.88
C ILE A 237 -13.15 -2.88 -21.26
N ARG A 238 -12.68 -1.64 -21.12
CA ARG A 238 -13.37 -0.43 -21.55
C ARG A 238 -12.45 0.44 -22.36
N PRO A 239 -12.93 1.15 -23.39
CA PRO A 239 -12.09 2.07 -24.16
C PRO A 239 -11.34 3.08 -23.27
N THR A 240 -12.00 3.60 -22.24
CA THR A 240 -11.42 4.56 -21.29
C THR A 240 -10.26 3.98 -20.48
N THR A 241 -10.33 2.71 -20.08
CA THR A 241 -9.24 2.03 -19.36
C THR A 241 -8.06 1.72 -20.29
N LEU A 242 -8.33 1.34 -21.53
CA LEU A 242 -7.28 1.10 -22.55
C LEU A 242 -6.55 2.40 -22.91
N VAL A 243 -7.29 3.49 -23.17
CA VAL A 243 -6.70 4.80 -23.44
C VAL A 243 -5.84 5.27 -22.26
N ARG A 244 -6.33 5.08 -21.04
CA ARG A 244 -5.57 5.43 -19.83
C ARG A 244 -4.26 4.66 -19.74
N THR A 245 -4.31 3.33 -19.86
CA THR A 245 -3.09 2.48 -19.81
C THR A 245 -2.12 2.87 -20.93
N GLY A 246 -2.64 3.12 -22.15
CA GLY A 246 -1.82 3.57 -23.27
C GLY A 246 -1.17 4.93 -23.05
N LYS A 247 -1.91 5.90 -22.49
CA LYS A 247 -1.36 7.22 -22.14
C LYS A 247 -0.20 7.10 -21.15
N HIS A 248 -0.34 6.30 -20.11
CA HIS A 248 0.74 6.05 -19.15
C HIS A 248 1.98 5.47 -19.84
N ALA A 249 1.78 4.42 -20.65
CA ALA A 249 2.88 3.77 -21.38
C ALA A 249 3.63 4.76 -22.28
N VAL A 250 2.90 5.64 -22.98
CA VAL A 250 3.51 6.66 -23.84
C VAL A 250 4.26 7.72 -23.04
N THR A 251 3.69 8.18 -21.93
CA THR A 251 4.35 9.18 -21.06
C THR A 251 5.65 8.64 -20.48
N ASP A 252 5.62 7.42 -19.93
CA ASP A 252 6.80 6.77 -19.38
C ASP A 252 7.86 6.48 -20.47
N ALA A 253 7.44 6.00 -21.65
CA ALA A 253 8.34 5.78 -22.79
C ALA A 253 9.03 7.09 -23.23
N ALA A 254 8.31 8.20 -23.22
CA ALA A 254 8.85 9.51 -23.56
C ALA A 254 9.86 10.00 -22.49
N SER A 255 9.63 9.73 -21.20
CA SER A 255 10.58 10.07 -20.14
C SER A 255 11.88 9.29 -20.28
N VAL A 256 11.79 7.96 -20.46
CA VAL A 256 12.98 7.12 -20.65
C VAL A 256 13.73 7.47 -21.95
N ALA A 257 13.01 7.81 -23.04
CA ALA A 257 13.64 8.29 -24.27
C ALA A 257 14.43 9.60 -24.04
N ARG A 258 13.90 10.50 -23.20
CA ARG A 258 14.59 11.72 -22.83
C ARG A 258 15.87 11.43 -22.05
N ASP A 259 15.86 10.45 -21.13
CA ASP A 259 17.01 10.02 -20.36
C ASP A 259 18.11 9.42 -21.28
N VAL A 260 17.69 8.64 -22.28
CA VAL A 260 18.61 8.13 -23.33
C VAL A 260 19.25 9.26 -24.12
N VAL A 261 18.48 10.30 -24.52
CA VAL A 261 19.01 11.46 -25.24
C VAL A 261 19.98 12.27 -24.39
N ARG A 262 19.78 12.31 -23.07
CA ARG A 262 20.68 12.96 -22.11
C ARG A 262 21.93 12.14 -21.77
N GLY A 263 22.03 10.91 -22.26
CA GLY A 263 23.15 10.02 -21.98
C GLY A 263 23.04 9.27 -20.64
N GLU A 264 21.88 9.36 -19.96
CA GLU A 264 21.60 8.70 -18.69
C GLU A 264 21.02 7.30 -18.86
N GLY A 265 20.80 6.86 -20.11
CA GLY A 265 20.24 5.54 -20.46
C GLY A 265 20.82 4.98 -21.77
N THR A 266 20.53 3.70 -22.05
CA THR A 266 20.96 3.04 -23.28
C THR A 266 19.77 2.77 -24.21
N PRO A 267 19.94 2.88 -25.57
CA PRO A 267 18.88 2.55 -26.53
C PRO A 267 18.38 1.10 -26.42
N SER A 268 19.28 0.16 -26.14
CA SER A 268 18.93 -1.26 -25.94
C SER A 268 18.08 -1.47 -24.68
N GLY A 269 18.37 -0.75 -23.59
CA GLY A 269 17.54 -0.74 -22.38
C GLY A 269 16.15 -0.19 -22.62
N TRP A 270 16.03 0.86 -23.44
CA TRP A 270 14.73 1.42 -23.84
C TRP A 270 13.84 0.40 -24.58
N VAL A 271 14.41 -0.36 -25.53
CA VAL A 271 13.67 -1.40 -26.26
C VAL A 271 13.28 -2.56 -25.35
N ALA A 272 14.18 -3.00 -24.45
CA ALA A 272 13.88 -4.04 -23.47
C ALA A 272 12.74 -3.62 -22.53
N ASN A 273 12.80 -2.41 -21.99
CA ASN A 273 11.73 -1.85 -21.15
C ASN A 273 10.38 -1.79 -21.89
N GLY A 274 10.36 -1.40 -23.17
CA GLY A 274 9.16 -1.37 -23.99
C GLY A 274 8.51 -2.75 -24.16
N ARG A 275 9.33 -3.80 -24.34
CA ARG A 275 8.86 -5.18 -24.41
C ARG A 275 8.26 -5.64 -23.07
N ASP A 276 8.91 -5.32 -21.95
CA ASP A 276 8.45 -5.69 -20.62
C ASP A 276 7.14 -4.98 -20.26
N VAL A 277 6.98 -3.72 -20.68
CA VAL A 277 5.72 -2.96 -20.54
C VAL A 277 4.58 -3.66 -21.28
N VAL A 278 4.78 -4.01 -22.56
CA VAL A 278 3.74 -4.68 -23.37
C VAL A 278 3.39 -6.05 -22.78
N ALA A 279 4.39 -6.85 -22.43
CA ALA A 279 4.20 -8.14 -21.80
C ALA A 279 3.45 -8.02 -20.47
N GLY A 280 3.81 -7.02 -19.66
CA GLY A 280 3.13 -6.70 -18.40
C GLY A 280 1.66 -6.33 -18.60
N ILE A 281 1.35 -5.46 -19.58
CA ILE A 281 -0.04 -5.07 -19.89
C ILE A 281 -0.88 -6.29 -20.31
N VAL A 282 -0.36 -7.12 -21.21
CA VAL A 282 -1.09 -8.30 -21.69
C VAL A 282 -1.33 -9.30 -20.55
N ALA A 283 -0.28 -9.66 -19.82
CA ALA A 283 -0.38 -10.60 -18.70
C ALA A 283 -1.30 -10.05 -17.61
N GLY A 284 -1.10 -8.81 -17.17
CA GLY A 284 -1.93 -8.20 -16.14
C GLY A 284 -3.38 -8.04 -16.57
N GLY A 285 -3.63 -7.65 -17.83
CA GLY A 285 -4.99 -7.55 -18.37
C GLY A 285 -5.72 -8.89 -18.37
N SER A 286 -5.07 -9.96 -18.83
CA SER A 286 -5.66 -11.31 -18.85
C SER A 286 -5.93 -11.83 -17.43
N ASP A 287 -4.94 -11.71 -16.52
CA ASP A 287 -5.08 -12.14 -15.14
C ASP A 287 -6.20 -11.35 -14.41
N GLY A 288 -6.29 -10.04 -14.69
CA GLY A 288 -7.35 -9.18 -14.15
C GLY A 288 -8.75 -9.57 -14.63
N LEU A 289 -8.91 -9.99 -15.88
CA LEU A 289 -10.18 -10.51 -16.39
C LEU A 289 -10.55 -11.85 -15.75
N VAL A 290 -9.57 -12.73 -15.55
CA VAL A 290 -9.77 -14.00 -14.83
C VAL A 290 -10.18 -13.73 -13.39
N ALA A 291 -9.49 -12.82 -12.70
CA ALA A 291 -9.84 -12.40 -11.35
C ALA A 291 -11.27 -11.83 -11.28
N ARG A 292 -11.64 -10.99 -12.25
CA ARG A 292 -13.00 -10.44 -12.39
C ARG A 292 -14.07 -11.51 -12.60
N ALA A 293 -13.76 -12.58 -13.32
CA ALA A 293 -14.67 -13.68 -13.56
C ALA A 293 -14.82 -14.61 -12.35
N ARG A 294 -13.73 -14.79 -11.59
CA ARG A 294 -13.71 -15.62 -10.36
C ARG A 294 -14.52 -14.99 -9.24
N ASP A 295 -14.29 -13.71 -8.96
CA ASP A 295 -15.03 -12.98 -7.95
C ASP A 295 -15.98 -11.97 -8.57
N ARG A 296 -17.28 -12.21 -8.41
CA ARG A 296 -18.37 -11.33 -8.87
C ARG A 296 -18.97 -10.48 -7.76
N THR A 297 -18.48 -10.64 -6.53
CA THR A 297 -18.93 -9.83 -5.38
C THR A 297 -18.50 -8.37 -5.53
N PRO A 298 -19.06 -7.43 -4.78
CA PRO A 298 -18.58 -6.06 -4.74
C PRO A 298 -17.10 -5.94 -4.33
N ALA A 299 -16.62 -6.82 -3.44
CA ALA A 299 -15.22 -6.82 -2.98
C ALA A 299 -14.22 -7.07 -4.11
N ARG A 300 -14.52 -7.95 -5.06
CA ARG A 300 -13.64 -8.34 -6.17
C ARG A 300 -12.22 -8.66 -5.73
N ASN A 301 -12.11 -9.50 -4.71
CA ASN A 301 -10.81 -9.91 -4.17
C ASN A 301 -10.63 -11.43 -4.18
N PRO A 302 -10.37 -12.06 -5.35
CA PRO A 302 -10.18 -13.50 -5.43
C PRO A 302 -8.87 -13.99 -4.78
N ASN A 303 -8.05 -13.08 -4.27
CA ASN A 303 -6.79 -13.38 -3.57
C ASN A 303 -6.75 -12.64 -2.22
N GLY A 304 -7.88 -12.49 -1.57
CA GLY A 304 -8.05 -11.80 -0.30
C GLY A 304 -7.79 -12.67 0.91
N ILE A 305 -8.16 -12.15 2.08
CA ILE A 305 -7.96 -12.81 3.37
C ILE A 305 -8.69 -14.16 3.40
N SER A 306 -9.92 -14.24 2.89
CA SER A 306 -10.75 -15.45 2.91
C SER A 306 -10.20 -16.60 2.07
N THR A 307 -9.21 -16.35 1.20
CA THR A 307 -8.72 -17.39 0.27
C THR A 307 -7.73 -18.36 0.89
N ARG A 308 -7.07 -17.99 1.99
CA ARG A 308 -6.14 -18.85 2.74
C ARG A 308 -5.98 -18.37 4.17
N ALA A 309 -5.65 -19.29 5.09
CA ALA A 309 -5.43 -19.02 6.51
C ALA A 309 -4.00 -19.38 6.98
N ASP A 310 -3.10 -19.73 6.07
CA ASP A 310 -1.76 -20.26 6.35
C ASP A 310 -0.64 -19.23 6.09
N ARG A 311 -0.90 -17.93 6.34
CA ARG A 311 0.09 -16.86 6.11
C ARG A 311 1.23 -16.90 7.11
N ALA A 312 0.89 -17.10 8.38
CA ALA A 312 1.85 -17.14 9.47
C ALA A 312 2.63 -18.46 9.49
N VAL A 313 3.96 -18.38 9.56
CA VAL A 313 4.84 -19.51 9.85
C VAL A 313 5.17 -19.62 11.33
N ALA A 314 5.11 -18.49 12.06
CA ALA A 314 5.20 -18.43 13.53
C ALA A 314 4.39 -17.22 14.04
N ARG A 315 3.88 -17.34 15.26
CA ARG A 315 3.17 -16.27 15.96
C ARG A 315 3.62 -16.23 17.40
N TYR A 316 3.96 -15.05 17.87
CA TYR A 316 4.28 -14.75 19.27
C TYR A 316 3.25 -13.72 19.75
N ASP A 317 2.44 -14.11 20.70
CA ASP A 317 1.30 -13.34 21.18
C ASP A 317 1.47 -13.07 22.66
N ALA A 318 1.74 -11.81 23.02
CA ALA A 318 1.93 -11.40 24.42
C ALA A 318 0.60 -11.20 25.17
N ARG A 319 -0.54 -11.32 24.46
CA ARG A 319 -1.89 -11.20 25.05
C ARG A 319 -2.35 -12.51 25.72
N GLU A 320 -1.69 -13.64 25.39
CA GLU A 320 -1.94 -14.98 25.99
C GLU A 320 -1.11 -15.14 27.26
#